data_4532a4eb4052871e6c307e89919991b7
#
_entry.id   4532a4eb4052871e6c307e89919991b7
#
_cell.length_a   1.000
_cell.length_b   1.000
_cell.length_c   1.000
_cell.angle_alpha   90.00
_cell.angle_beta   90.00
_cell.angle_gamma   90.00
#
_symmetry.space_group_name_H-M   'P 1'
#
loop_
_entity.id
_entity.type
_entity.pdbx_description
1 polymer ?
#
loop_
_entity_poly.entity_id
_entity_poly.type
_entity_poly.pdbx_seq_one_letter_code
_entity_poly.pdbx_strand_id
1 'polypeptide(L)'
;MGYFKKLFFVLTVTICLSTCVSFCNDEIKLIPAGEVIYMQSYLNFPVVEDVLSKTCKTLKNEDVLLSITSKSKGKVSNLEDMRNIMKIENEKIKVEFIRSGKHKNKSMTSDELRLYKLDCVSRAIGTVTAVDKNGKFIGLAHELGCIKNNVGFKKIDIYKTNFIQQQKSSKDDIGFLVANDIGGFLGEITSVSEFGVKGNYNNFKYNPNKALSISKPKVGIAYILCSDSITSEPKLHKIKITKVDKDLSYIKILDKSLIKFRGGIVRGMSGSPVIQNNKIVGGVRSTSISNPKEGHISNIHSMLGISLN
;
A
#
# COMPACT_ATOMS: atom_id res chain seq x y z
N MET A 1 30.44 -61.46 -30.06
CA MET A 1 30.53 -60.03 -30.39
C MET A 1 29.17 -59.26 -30.27
N GLY A 2 28.07 -59.91 -30.02
CA GLY A 2 26.75 -59.27 -29.93
C GLY A 2 26.36 -58.79 -28.53
N TYR A 3 26.88 -59.39 -27.46
CA TYR A 3 26.47 -59.07 -26.07
C TYR A 3 27.12 -57.78 -25.55
N PHE A 4 28.31 -57.44 -25.98
CA PHE A 4 29.03 -56.25 -25.56
C PHE A 4 28.45 -54.95 -26.17
N LYS A 5 27.87 -55.03 -27.37
CA LYS A 5 27.22 -53.84 -28.00
C LYS A 5 25.86 -53.51 -27.34
N LYS A 6 25.12 -54.49 -26.84
CA LYS A 6 23.85 -54.25 -26.11
C LYS A 6 24.10 -53.67 -24.71
N LEU A 7 25.15 -54.10 -24.04
CA LEU A 7 25.49 -53.59 -22.70
C LEU A 7 25.96 -52.10 -22.76
N PHE A 8 26.70 -51.73 -23.82
CA PHE A 8 27.16 -50.33 -24.00
C PHE A 8 25.98 -49.38 -24.35
N PHE A 9 24.97 -49.89 -25.08
CA PHE A 9 23.81 -49.06 -25.44
C PHE A 9 22.86 -48.84 -24.25
N VAL A 10 22.72 -49.80 -23.36
CA VAL A 10 21.92 -49.67 -22.13
C VAL A 10 22.62 -48.73 -21.14
N LEU A 11 23.95 -48.78 -21.04
CA LEU A 11 24.72 -47.93 -20.12
C LEU A 11 24.69 -46.43 -20.58
N THR A 12 24.71 -46.15 -21.89
CA THR A 12 24.64 -44.80 -22.41
C THR A 12 23.23 -44.19 -22.29
N VAL A 13 22.17 -44.99 -22.43
CA VAL A 13 20.80 -44.51 -22.23
C VAL A 13 20.51 -44.22 -20.76
N THR A 14 21.08 -45.02 -19.82
CA THR A 14 20.91 -44.79 -18.38
C THR A 14 21.66 -43.54 -17.89
N ILE A 15 22.80 -43.20 -18.51
CA ILE A 15 23.54 -41.97 -18.16
C ILE A 15 22.89 -40.70 -18.74
N CYS A 16 22.19 -40.81 -19.89
CA CYS A 16 21.43 -39.68 -20.45
C CYS A 16 20.13 -39.38 -19.72
N LEU A 17 19.58 -40.30 -18.94
CA LEU A 17 18.34 -40.10 -18.15
C LEU A 17 18.60 -39.54 -16.74
N SER A 18 19.86 -39.43 -16.30
CA SER A 18 20.21 -38.91 -14.98
C SER A 18 20.65 -37.42 -14.99
N THR A 19 20.67 -36.78 -16.13
CA THR A 19 20.66 -35.30 -16.15
C THR A 19 19.23 -34.84 -15.93
N CYS A 20 18.67 -35.07 -14.75
CA CYS A 20 17.62 -34.22 -14.20
C CYS A 20 18.24 -32.82 -14.18
N VAL A 21 17.90 -32.03 -15.18
CA VAL A 21 18.05 -30.58 -15.13
C VAL A 21 17.23 -30.18 -13.91
N SER A 22 17.87 -30.04 -12.75
CA SER A 22 17.35 -29.26 -11.66
C SER A 22 17.15 -27.87 -12.25
N PHE A 23 15.94 -27.60 -12.71
CA PHE A 23 15.49 -26.22 -12.82
C PHE A 23 15.58 -25.69 -11.40
N CYS A 24 16.72 -25.06 -11.12
CA CYS A 24 16.87 -24.24 -9.94
C CYS A 24 15.85 -23.12 -10.14
N ASN A 25 14.62 -23.33 -9.67
CA ASN A 25 13.69 -22.26 -9.45
C ASN A 25 14.38 -21.42 -8.37
N ASP A 26 15.07 -20.37 -8.79
CA ASP A 26 15.68 -19.42 -7.85
C ASP A 26 14.60 -19.02 -6.85
N GLU A 27 14.76 -19.49 -5.62
CA GLU A 27 13.81 -19.23 -4.55
C GLU A 27 13.74 -17.70 -4.34
N ILE A 28 12.58 -17.11 -4.54
CA ILE A 28 12.39 -15.67 -4.33
C ILE A 28 12.66 -15.37 -2.85
N LYS A 29 13.72 -14.60 -2.60
CA LYS A 29 14.12 -14.14 -1.27
C LYS A 29 13.99 -12.63 -1.17
N LEU A 30 13.29 -12.16 -0.14
CA LEU A 30 13.01 -10.76 0.13
C LEU A 30 13.37 -10.44 1.58
N ILE A 31 13.83 -9.23 1.85
CA ILE A 31 14.00 -8.73 3.21
C ILE A 31 12.68 -8.14 3.68
N PRO A 32 12.01 -8.69 4.72
CA PRO A 32 10.84 -8.05 5.32
C PRO A 32 11.23 -6.73 5.96
N ALA A 33 10.55 -5.63 5.61
CA ALA A 33 10.91 -4.29 6.06
C ALA A 33 10.12 -3.85 7.29
N GLY A 34 8.80 -3.76 7.20
CA GLY A 34 7.97 -3.23 8.28
C GLY A 34 8.18 -1.73 8.54
N GLU A 35 8.94 -1.05 7.69
CA GLU A 35 9.24 0.37 7.79
C GLU A 35 8.03 1.20 7.36
N VAL A 36 7.64 2.15 8.22
CA VAL A 36 6.58 3.12 7.89
C VAL A 36 7.15 4.20 6.99
N ILE A 37 6.48 4.46 5.89
CA ILE A 37 6.86 5.46 4.89
C ILE A 37 5.79 6.53 4.74
N TYR A 38 6.22 7.73 4.40
CA TYR A 38 5.38 8.82 3.95
C TYR A 38 5.42 8.90 2.42
N MET A 39 4.25 8.98 1.80
CA MET A 39 4.09 9.01 0.35
C MET A 39 3.55 10.35 -0.10
N GLN A 40 4.12 10.90 -1.15
CA GLN A 40 3.61 12.08 -1.87
C GLN A 40 3.28 11.71 -3.30
N SER A 41 1.98 11.68 -3.62
CA SER A 41 1.47 11.41 -4.96
C SER A 41 1.21 12.74 -5.66
N TYR A 42 1.94 13.01 -6.75
CA TYR A 42 1.75 14.19 -7.58
C TYR A 42 0.71 13.88 -8.65
N LEU A 43 -0.43 14.56 -8.60
CA LEU A 43 -1.60 14.27 -9.40
C LEU A 43 -1.70 15.17 -10.62
N ASN A 44 -2.40 14.70 -11.65
CA ASN A 44 -2.69 15.50 -12.84
C ASN A 44 -3.80 16.54 -12.59
N PHE A 45 -4.67 16.30 -11.62
CA PHE A 45 -5.81 17.13 -11.27
C PHE A 45 -5.80 17.49 -9.78
N PRO A 46 -6.36 18.65 -9.40
CA PRO A 46 -6.53 19.01 -8.01
C PRO A 46 -7.41 18.01 -7.24
N VAL A 47 -7.06 17.76 -6.00
CA VAL A 47 -7.80 16.93 -5.06
C VAL A 47 -8.22 17.76 -3.85
N VAL A 48 -9.36 17.40 -3.26
CA VAL A 48 -9.76 17.94 -1.96
C VAL A 48 -8.88 17.29 -0.89
N GLU A 49 -7.88 18.01 -0.43
CA GLU A 49 -6.97 17.56 0.63
C GLU A 49 -7.63 17.61 2.00
N ASP A 50 -8.41 18.67 2.26
CA ASP A 50 -9.12 18.84 3.53
C ASP A 50 -10.42 19.63 3.36
N VAL A 51 -11.36 19.36 4.27
CA VAL A 51 -12.64 20.08 4.39
C VAL A 51 -12.60 20.96 5.63
N LEU A 52 -12.41 22.26 5.44
CA LEU A 52 -12.15 23.24 6.50
C LEU A 52 -13.38 23.55 7.39
N SER A 53 -14.59 23.12 6.99
CA SER A 53 -15.81 23.34 7.74
C SER A 53 -16.69 22.09 7.78
N LYS A 54 -17.16 21.72 8.97
CA LYS A 54 -18.10 20.59 9.18
C LYS A 54 -19.47 20.82 8.54
N THR A 55 -19.82 22.05 8.18
CA THR A 55 -21.09 22.39 7.50
C THR A 55 -21.05 22.05 6.01
N CYS A 56 -19.86 21.95 5.42
CA CYS A 56 -19.67 21.63 4.01
C CYS A 56 -19.83 20.14 3.76
N LYS A 57 -20.80 19.78 2.93
CA LYS A 57 -21.12 18.38 2.59
C LYS A 57 -21.05 18.09 1.09
N THR A 58 -20.80 19.09 0.27
CA THR A 58 -20.84 18.98 -1.20
C THR A 58 -19.65 18.18 -1.74
N LEU A 59 -18.44 18.58 -1.39
CA LEU A 59 -17.20 17.82 -1.67
C LEU A 59 -16.74 17.08 -0.41
N LYS A 60 -15.85 16.11 -0.60
CA LYS A 60 -15.25 15.30 0.46
C LYS A 60 -13.75 15.16 0.22
N ASN A 61 -13.00 14.84 1.26
CA ASN A 61 -11.60 14.47 1.12
C ASN A 61 -11.43 13.40 0.04
N GLU A 62 -10.36 13.51 -0.74
CA GLU A 62 -10.02 12.65 -1.88
C GLU A 62 -10.92 12.81 -3.12
N ASP A 63 -11.90 13.71 -3.15
CA ASP A 63 -12.57 14.06 -4.40
C ASP A 63 -11.58 14.71 -5.36
N VAL A 64 -11.51 14.24 -6.60
CA VAL A 64 -10.62 14.78 -7.62
C VAL A 64 -11.39 15.73 -8.53
N LEU A 65 -11.01 17.00 -8.56
CA LEU A 65 -11.68 18.03 -9.33
C LEU A 65 -11.18 17.98 -10.77
N LEU A 66 -12.07 17.68 -11.70
CA LEU A 66 -11.77 17.67 -13.14
C LEU A 66 -11.86 19.06 -13.74
N SER A 67 -12.87 19.84 -13.34
CA SER A 67 -13.06 21.21 -13.83
C SER A 67 -14.00 21.99 -12.94
N ILE A 68 -13.84 23.33 -13.03
CA ILE A 68 -14.82 24.28 -12.51
C ILE A 68 -15.26 25.16 -13.69
N THR A 69 -16.57 25.34 -13.83
CA THR A 69 -17.15 26.28 -14.79
C THR A 69 -17.74 27.47 -14.03
N SER A 70 -17.32 28.67 -14.37
CA SER A 70 -17.81 29.92 -13.81
C SER A 70 -18.21 30.90 -14.93
N LYS A 71 -18.99 31.92 -14.59
CA LYS A 71 -19.37 32.95 -15.56
C LYS A 71 -18.16 33.84 -15.93
N SER A 72 -17.29 34.12 -14.97
CA SER A 72 -16.17 35.09 -15.13
C SER A 72 -14.97 34.45 -15.87
N LYS A 73 -14.71 33.13 -15.72
CA LYS A 73 -13.51 32.46 -16.22
C LYS A 73 -13.80 31.35 -17.22
N GLY A 74 -15.08 31.00 -17.43
CA GLY A 74 -15.44 29.83 -18.23
C GLY A 74 -15.07 28.51 -17.54
N LYS A 75 -14.72 27.48 -18.32
CA LYS A 75 -14.32 26.17 -17.81
C LYS A 75 -12.80 26.10 -17.60
N VAL A 76 -12.37 25.83 -16.37
CA VAL A 76 -10.96 25.71 -15.96
C VAL A 76 -10.70 24.32 -15.34
N SER A 77 -9.47 23.81 -15.45
CA SER A 77 -9.10 22.46 -14.96
C SER A 77 -7.81 22.44 -14.12
N ASN A 78 -7.03 23.52 -14.11
CA ASN A 78 -5.80 23.59 -13.32
C ASN A 78 -6.04 24.25 -11.96
N LEU A 79 -5.15 23.96 -11.00
CA LEU A 79 -5.27 24.41 -9.62
C LEU A 79 -5.20 25.93 -9.48
N GLU A 80 -4.35 26.58 -10.27
CA GLU A 80 -4.15 28.05 -10.18
C GLU A 80 -5.41 28.80 -10.58
N ASP A 81 -6.02 28.44 -11.71
CA ASP A 81 -7.28 29.05 -12.16
C ASP A 81 -8.44 28.73 -11.21
N MET A 82 -8.49 27.52 -10.64
CA MET A 82 -9.48 27.18 -9.61
C MET A 82 -9.30 28.06 -8.37
N ARG A 83 -8.05 28.29 -7.91
CA ARG A 83 -7.74 29.21 -6.80
C ARG A 83 -8.10 30.66 -7.15
N ASN A 84 -7.97 31.08 -8.41
CA ASN A 84 -8.39 32.41 -8.84
C ASN A 84 -9.91 32.56 -8.79
N ILE A 85 -10.70 31.53 -9.17
CA ILE A 85 -12.15 31.55 -8.99
C ILE A 85 -12.52 31.63 -7.51
N MET A 86 -11.81 30.94 -6.62
CA MET A 86 -12.04 31.01 -5.17
C MET A 86 -11.86 32.44 -4.59
N LYS A 87 -11.16 33.36 -5.27
CA LYS A 87 -11.01 34.76 -4.84
C LYS A 87 -12.21 35.64 -5.20
N ILE A 88 -13.09 35.20 -6.11
CA ILE A 88 -14.26 35.97 -6.55
C ILE A 88 -15.39 35.73 -5.54
N GLU A 89 -16.02 36.81 -5.08
CA GLU A 89 -17.09 36.69 -4.06
C GLU A 89 -18.39 36.18 -4.67
N ASN A 90 -19.02 35.23 -3.98
CA ASN A 90 -20.36 34.72 -4.22
C ASN A 90 -20.67 34.36 -5.70
N GLU A 91 -19.65 33.97 -6.48
CA GLU A 91 -19.86 33.54 -7.86
C GLU A 91 -20.47 32.12 -7.90
N LYS A 92 -21.54 31.95 -8.69
CA LYS A 92 -22.13 30.63 -8.94
C LYS A 92 -21.20 29.82 -9.85
N ILE A 93 -20.82 28.64 -9.40
CA ILE A 93 -19.92 27.74 -10.13
C ILE A 93 -20.52 26.34 -10.23
N LYS A 94 -20.14 25.63 -11.29
CA LYS A 94 -20.40 24.20 -11.45
C LYS A 94 -19.08 23.46 -11.34
N VAL A 95 -18.97 22.53 -10.41
CA VAL A 95 -17.78 21.69 -10.16
C VAL A 95 -18.02 20.31 -10.72
N GLU A 96 -17.13 19.82 -11.59
CA GLU A 96 -17.09 18.44 -12.07
C GLU A 96 -15.95 17.70 -11.36
N PHE A 97 -16.25 16.55 -10.77
CA PHE A 97 -15.28 15.81 -9.96
C PHE A 97 -15.51 14.29 -10.03
N ILE A 98 -14.49 13.53 -9.62
CA ILE A 98 -14.56 12.08 -9.43
C ILE A 98 -14.59 11.77 -7.95
N ARG A 99 -15.51 10.90 -7.52
CA ARG A 99 -15.59 10.33 -6.17
C ARG A 99 -15.77 8.83 -6.27
N SER A 100 -14.83 8.07 -5.72
CA SER A 100 -14.85 6.59 -5.74
C SER A 100 -15.04 6.03 -7.16
N GLY A 101 -14.27 6.57 -8.12
CA GLY A 101 -14.31 6.17 -9.53
C GLY A 101 -15.52 6.65 -10.34
N LYS A 102 -16.45 7.38 -9.73
CA LYS A 102 -17.69 7.85 -10.40
C LYS A 102 -17.63 9.35 -10.69
N HIS A 103 -17.89 9.72 -11.93
CA HIS A 103 -18.06 11.11 -12.34
C HIS A 103 -19.31 11.73 -11.68
N LYS A 104 -19.14 12.92 -11.13
CA LYS A 104 -20.19 13.70 -10.47
C LYS A 104 -20.04 15.17 -10.83
N ASN A 105 -21.14 15.90 -10.71
CA ASN A 105 -21.13 17.36 -10.77
C ASN A 105 -22.03 17.95 -9.66
N LYS A 106 -21.70 19.14 -9.24
CA LYS A 106 -22.45 19.92 -8.24
C LYS A 106 -22.33 21.40 -8.53
N SER A 107 -23.42 22.12 -8.27
CA SER A 107 -23.40 23.58 -8.24
C SER A 107 -23.17 24.06 -6.81
N MET A 108 -22.35 25.08 -6.65
CA MET A 108 -22.04 25.74 -5.37
C MET A 108 -21.62 27.17 -5.63
N THR A 109 -21.24 27.91 -4.61
CA THR A 109 -20.63 29.22 -4.75
C THR A 109 -19.09 29.14 -4.61
N SER A 110 -18.39 30.13 -5.12
CA SER A 110 -16.95 30.29 -4.90
C SER A 110 -16.60 30.39 -3.41
N ASP A 111 -17.49 31.02 -2.61
CA ASP A 111 -17.32 31.11 -1.15
C ASP A 111 -17.41 29.74 -0.48
N GLU A 112 -18.34 28.88 -0.91
CA GLU A 112 -18.40 27.50 -0.44
C GLU A 112 -17.13 26.73 -0.85
N LEU A 113 -16.61 26.94 -2.08
CA LEU A 113 -15.40 26.28 -2.54
C LEU A 113 -14.16 26.66 -1.70
N ARG A 114 -14.09 27.88 -1.15
CA ARG A 114 -13.00 28.30 -0.24
C ARG A 114 -12.90 27.47 1.04
N LEU A 115 -13.96 26.79 1.42
CA LEU A 115 -13.98 25.93 2.60
C LEU A 115 -13.35 24.55 2.35
N TYR A 116 -12.77 24.33 1.15
CA TYR A 116 -12.02 23.16 0.79
C TYR A 116 -10.58 23.50 0.47
N LYS A 117 -9.64 22.77 1.07
CA LYS A 117 -8.23 22.87 0.70
C LYS A 117 -7.99 22.02 -0.54
N LEU A 118 -7.58 22.68 -1.63
CA LEU A 118 -7.25 22.01 -2.90
C LEU A 118 -5.73 21.96 -3.10
N ASP A 119 -5.22 20.78 -3.47
CA ASP A 119 -3.82 20.57 -3.83
C ASP A 119 -3.71 19.56 -4.98
N CYS A 120 -2.62 19.62 -5.74
CA CYS A 120 -2.23 18.59 -6.70
C CYS A 120 -1.30 17.52 -6.09
N VAL A 121 -1.15 17.52 -4.77
CA VAL A 121 -0.38 16.54 -4.03
C VAL A 121 -1.29 15.84 -3.03
N SER A 122 -1.40 14.52 -3.15
CA SER A 122 -2.04 13.68 -2.14
C SER A 122 -0.98 13.05 -1.25
N ARG A 123 -1.24 13.01 0.05
CA ARG A 123 -0.30 12.53 1.07
C ARG A 123 -0.88 11.32 1.77
N ALA A 124 -0.08 10.30 1.99
CA ALA A 124 -0.51 9.09 2.68
C ALA A 124 0.64 8.48 3.49
N ILE A 125 0.29 7.68 4.48
CA ILE A 125 1.21 6.87 5.27
C ILE A 125 0.91 5.41 5.01
N GLY A 126 1.97 4.63 4.84
CA GLY A 126 1.87 3.19 4.66
C GLY A 126 3.13 2.50 5.15
N THR A 127 3.22 1.20 4.89
CA THR A 127 4.36 0.38 5.32
C THR A 127 4.92 -0.38 4.13
N VAL A 128 6.25 -0.46 4.03
CA VAL A 128 6.95 -1.32 3.08
C VAL A 128 6.88 -2.75 3.58
N THR A 129 6.41 -3.66 2.72
CA THR A 129 6.29 -5.07 3.05
C THR A 129 7.63 -5.77 2.95
N ALA A 130 8.28 -5.68 1.81
CA ALA A 130 9.56 -6.34 1.60
C ALA A 130 10.35 -5.71 0.45
N VAL A 131 11.67 -5.95 0.45
CA VAL A 131 12.63 -5.42 -0.53
C VAL A 131 13.48 -6.55 -1.07
N ASP A 132 13.71 -6.58 -2.39
CA ASP A 132 14.58 -7.56 -3.04
C ASP A 132 16.06 -7.12 -3.03
N LYS A 133 16.95 -7.98 -3.56
CA LYS A 133 18.40 -7.70 -3.65
C LYS A 133 18.77 -6.50 -4.53
N ASN A 134 17.87 -6.08 -5.40
CA ASN A 134 18.07 -4.95 -6.32
C ASN A 134 17.46 -3.65 -5.79
N GLY A 135 16.92 -3.63 -4.56
CA GLY A 135 16.24 -2.49 -3.98
C GLY A 135 14.81 -2.29 -4.48
N LYS A 136 14.24 -3.24 -5.24
CA LYS A 136 12.83 -3.20 -5.60
C LYS A 136 11.99 -3.60 -4.40
N PHE A 137 10.98 -2.79 -4.06
CA PHE A 137 10.11 -3.05 -2.93
C PHE A 137 8.67 -3.30 -3.33
N ILE A 138 7.94 -3.95 -2.43
CA ILE A 138 6.48 -4.04 -2.40
C ILE A 138 5.94 -3.47 -1.09
N GLY A 139 4.75 -2.89 -1.11
CA GLY A 139 4.16 -2.29 0.08
C GLY A 139 2.66 -2.04 -0.01
N LEU A 140 2.07 -1.47 1.04
CA LEU A 140 0.67 -1.08 1.19
C LEU A 140 -0.37 -2.22 1.18
N ALA A 141 -0.19 -3.27 0.45
CA ALA A 141 -1.10 -4.42 0.33
C ALA A 141 -2.56 -4.09 -0.09
N HIS A 142 -2.82 -2.87 -0.56
CA HIS A 142 -4.08 -2.41 -1.14
C HIS A 142 -3.83 -1.25 -2.11
N GLU A 143 -4.86 -0.87 -2.84
CA GLU A 143 -4.84 0.24 -3.79
C GLU A 143 -4.69 1.60 -3.08
N LEU A 144 -3.96 2.53 -3.69
CA LEU A 144 -3.91 3.92 -3.24
C LEU A 144 -5.23 4.65 -3.54
N GLY A 145 -5.73 5.44 -2.58
CA GLY A 145 -7.03 6.13 -2.70
C GLY A 145 -7.15 7.04 -3.92
N CYS A 146 -6.08 7.75 -4.29
CA CYS A 146 -6.06 8.60 -5.49
C CYS A 146 -6.21 7.80 -6.79
N ILE A 147 -5.85 6.51 -6.81
CA ILE A 147 -5.90 5.64 -7.99
C ILE A 147 -7.27 4.97 -8.13
N LYS A 148 -7.99 4.73 -7.02
CA LYS A 148 -9.41 4.31 -7.07
C LYS A 148 -10.29 5.21 -7.93
N ASN A 149 -9.86 6.45 -8.14
CA ASN A 149 -10.57 7.43 -8.96
C ASN A 149 -10.18 7.38 -10.44
N ASN A 150 -9.34 6.43 -10.87
CA ASN A 150 -8.85 6.34 -12.25
C ASN A 150 -8.16 7.63 -12.73
N VAL A 151 -7.60 8.40 -11.81
CA VAL A 151 -6.92 9.65 -12.10
C VAL A 151 -5.44 9.37 -12.20
N GLY A 152 -4.86 9.67 -13.33
CA GLY A 152 -3.43 9.51 -13.54
C GLY A 152 -2.61 10.35 -12.54
N PHE A 153 -1.54 9.78 -12.04
CA PHE A 153 -0.51 10.48 -11.27
C PHE A 153 0.74 10.71 -12.14
N LYS A 154 1.46 11.78 -11.86
CA LYS A 154 2.73 12.09 -12.53
C LYS A 154 3.85 11.25 -11.95
N LYS A 155 3.89 11.18 -10.61
CA LYS A 155 4.90 10.42 -9.88
C LYS A 155 4.42 10.23 -8.43
N ILE A 156 4.97 9.24 -7.74
CA ILE A 156 4.77 9.03 -6.30
C ILE A 156 6.12 8.83 -5.65
N ASP A 157 6.51 9.78 -4.80
CA ASP A 157 7.73 9.72 -4.02
C ASP A 157 7.48 9.12 -2.65
N ILE A 158 8.45 8.38 -2.13
CA ILE A 158 8.43 7.87 -0.76
C ILE A 158 9.56 8.49 0.06
N TYR A 159 9.22 8.76 1.32
CA TYR A 159 10.11 9.42 2.28
C TYR A 159 10.12 8.65 3.60
N LYS A 160 11.23 8.74 4.31
CA LYS A 160 11.33 8.28 5.67
C LYS A 160 10.47 9.17 6.57
N THR A 161 9.77 8.57 7.54
CA THR A 161 9.08 9.33 8.59
C THR A 161 10.05 9.65 9.71
N ASN A 162 10.19 10.93 10.09
CA ASN A 162 11.03 11.34 11.21
C ASN A 162 10.32 11.16 12.54
N PHE A 163 9.03 11.48 12.57
CA PHE A 163 8.21 11.38 13.77
C PHE A 163 6.82 10.88 13.40
N ILE A 164 6.31 9.93 14.18
CA ILE A 164 4.98 9.36 14.00
C ILE A 164 4.20 9.51 15.30
N GLN A 165 3.07 10.21 15.24
CA GLN A 165 2.03 10.20 16.25
C GLN A 165 0.96 9.19 15.86
N GLN A 166 0.20 8.68 16.80
CA GLN A 166 -0.88 7.74 16.52
C GLN A 166 -2.14 8.03 17.31
N GLN A 167 -3.28 7.69 16.71
CA GLN A 167 -4.54 7.47 17.39
C GLN A 167 -4.81 5.97 17.46
N LYS A 168 -5.22 5.47 18.62
CA LYS A 168 -5.58 4.05 18.79
C LYS A 168 -6.88 3.73 18.10
N SER A 169 -6.99 2.51 17.59
CA SER A 169 -8.27 1.96 17.15
C SER A 169 -9.14 1.55 18.34
N SER A 170 -10.44 1.79 18.23
CA SER A 170 -11.48 1.27 19.08
C SER A 170 -12.62 0.70 18.24
N LYS A 171 -13.63 0.12 18.87
CA LYS A 171 -14.82 -0.33 18.15
C LYS A 171 -15.45 0.86 17.43
N ASP A 172 -15.74 0.69 16.14
CA ASP A 172 -16.36 1.67 15.25
C ASP A 172 -15.53 2.94 14.96
N ASP A 173 -14.30 3.03 15.49
CA ASP A 173 -13.34 4.12 15.22
C ASP A 173 -11.94 3.57 14.93
N ILE A 174 -11.56 3.60 13.67
CA ILE A 174 -10.27 3.10 13.22
C ILE A 174 -9.21 4.18 13.42
N GLY A 175 -8.26 3.87 14.30
CA GLY A 175 -7.08 4.70 14.54
C GLY A 175 -6.16 4.86 13.34
N PHE A 176 -5.20 5.76 13.46
CA PHE A 176 -4.29 6.08 12.36
C PHE A 176 -2.91 6.50 12.88
N LEU A 177 -1.91 6.35 12.01
CA LEU A 177 -0.58 6.91 12.17
C LEU A 177 -0.53 8.30 11.54
N VAL A 178 0.16 9.23 12.18
CA VAL A 178 0.39 10.60 11.68
C VAL A 178 1.88 10.82 11.58
N ALA A 179 2.35 11.23 10.41
CA ALA A 179 3.71 11.75 10.26
C ALA A 179 3.69 13.24 10.55
N ASN A 180 4.47 13.66 11.53
CA ASN A 180 4.60 15.08 11.87
C ASN A 180 5.62 15.79 10.98
N ASP A 181 6.54 15.03 10.39
CA ASP A 181 7.59 15.55 9.53
C ASP A 181 7.95 14.53 8.46
N ILE A 182 8.50 15.02 7.36
CA ILE A 182 9.01 14.21 6.25
C ILE A 182 10.51 14.06 6.43
N GLY A 183 10.97 12.82 6.55
CA GLY A 183 12.39 12.49 6.58
C GLY A 183 13.03 12.51 5.18
N GLY A 184 14.19 11.86 5.06
CA GLY A 184 14.93 11.78 3.80
C GLY A 184 14.18 11.03 2.71
N PHE A 185 14.42 11.41 1.45
CA PHE A 185 13.90 10.72 0.27
C PHE A 185 14.43 9.27 0.21
N LEU A 186 13.52 8.33 0.10
CA LEU A 186 13.83 6.89 0.06
C LEU A 186 13.77 6.30 -1.35
N GLY A 187 12.90 6.84 -2.22
CA GLY A 187 12.71 6.30 -3.55
C GLY A 187 11.33 6.64 -4.13
N GLU A 188 10.89 5.83 -5.08
CA GLU A 188 9.66 6.10 -5.82
C GLU A 188 8.82 4.83 -6.02
N ILE A 189 7.50 5.02 -6.16
CA ILE A 189 6.56 3.97 -6.57
C ILE A 189 6.46 3.98 -8.09
N THR A 190 6.72 2.81 -8.70
CA THR A 190 6.72 2.63 -10.16
C THR A 190 5.46 1.99 -10.68
N SER A 191 4.75 1.24 -9.84
CA SER A 191 3.45 0.66 -10.21
C SER A 191 2.52 0.48 -9.02
N VAL A 192 1.22 0.50 -9.30
CA VAL A 192 0.15 0.34 -8.31
C VAL A 192 -0.85 -0.69 -8.82
N SER A 193 -1.35 -1.51 -7.91
CA SER A 193 -2.36 -2.52 -8.16
C SER A 193 -3.39 -2.55 -7.03
N GLU A 194 -4.43 -3.34 -7.16
CA GLU A 194 -5.38 -3.59 -6.08
C GLU A 194 -4.75 -4.31 -4.86
N PHE A 195 -3.59 -4.97 -5.05
CA PHE A 195 -2.88 -5.69 -3.99
C PHE A 195 -1.70 -4.90 -3.41
N GLY A 196 -1.49 -3.65 -3.81
CA GLY A 196 -0.46 -2.79 -3.27
C GLY A 196 0.37 -2.08 -4.32
N VAL A 197 1.52 -1.62 -3.90
CA VAL A 197 2.46 -0.84 -4.71
C VAL A 197 3.78 -1.58 -4.89
N LYS A 198 4.46 -1.28 -6.00
CA LYS A 198 5.86 -1.66 -6.25
C LYS A 198 6.66 -0.41 -6.53
N GLY A 199 7.93 -0.43 -6.16
CA GLY A 199 8.79 0.73 -6.38
C GLY A 199 10.27 0.40 -6.20
N ASN A 200 11.09 1.44 -6.23
CA ASN A 200 12.53 1.35 -6.07
C ASN A 200 12.97 2.14 -4.84
N TYR A 201 13.78 1.51 -4.00
CA TYR A 201 14.53 2.17 -2.94
C TYR A 201 15.85 2.69 -3.47
N ASN A 202 16.16 3.93 -3.17
CA ASN A 202 17.47 4.50 -3.45
C ASN A 202 18.47 4.02 -2.38
N ASN A 203 19.66 3.61 -2.84
CA ASN A 203 20.78 3.23 -1.97
C ASN A 203 20.45 2.12 -0.94
N PHE A 204 19.54 1.20 -1.28
CA PHE A 204 19.19 0.08 -0.41
C PHE A 204 20.40 -0.85 -0.21
N LYS A 205 20.74 -1.13 1.05
CA LYS A 205 21.82 -2.07 1.40
C LYS A 205 21.22 -3.45 1.69
N TYR A 206 21.34 -4.36 0.73
CA TYR A 206 20.86 -5.72 0.89
C TYR A 206 21.70 -6.51 1.88
N ASN A 207 21.05 -7.15 2.85
CA ASN A 207 21.67 -8.08 3.78
C ASN A 207 21.04 -9.48 3.60
N PRO A 208 21.78 -10.45 2.98
CA PRO A 208 21.24 -11.78 2.69
C PRO A 208 20.81 -12.55 3.94
N ASN A 209 21.43 -12.27 5.10
CA ASN A 209 21.10 -12.94 6.37
C ASN A 209 19.71 -12.55 6.91
N LYS A 210 19.14 -11.45 6.43
CA LYS A 210 17.78 -10.99 6.77
C LYS A 210 16.72 -11.42 5.72
N ALA A 211 17.15 -12.01 4.61
CA ALA A 211 16.24 -12.37 3.53
C ALA A 211 15.49 -13.66 3.84
N LEU A 212 14.18 -13.62 3.67
CA LEU A 212 13.27 -14.76 3.85
C LEU A 212 12.69 -15.16 2.49
N SER A 213 12.45 -16.45 2.32
CA SER A 213 11.66 -16.93 1.19
C SER A 213 10.18 -16.58 1.35
N ILE A 214 9.43 -16.73 0.28
CA ILE A 214 7.99 -16.50 0.25
C ILE A 214 7.22 -17.81 0.28
N SER A 215 5.96 -17.80 0.74
CA SER A 215 5.06 -18.95 0.63
C SER A 215 3.59 -18.53 0.64
N LYS A 216 2.70 -19.45 0.24
CA LYS A 216 1.26 -19.30 0.46
C LYS A 216 0.97 -19.27 1.97
N PRO A 217 0.07 -18.40 2.44
CA PRO A 217 -0.38 -18.44 3.83
C PRO A 217 -1.13 -19.73 4.13
N LYS A 218 -1.10 -20.17 5.40
CA LYS A 218 -1.87 -21.30 5.92
C LYS A 218 -2.61 -20.88 7.19
N VAL A 219 -3.75 -21.45 7.47
CA VAL A 219 -4.45 -21.24 8.75
C VAL A 219 -3.52 -21.66 9.89
N GLY A 220 -3.40 -20.78 10.90
CA GLY A 220 -2.51 -21.03 12.04
C GLY A 220 -1.82 -19.77 12.56
N ILE A 221 -0.83 -19.97 13.42
CA ILE A 221 -0.04 -18.88 14.00
C ILE A 221 0.88 -18.26 12.94
N ALA A 222 0.95 -16.93 12.94
CA ALA A 222 1.84 -16.10 12.15
C ALA A 222 2.21 -14.85 12.95
N TYR A 223 2.99 -13.94 12.35
CA TYR A 223 3.46 -12.73 13.00
C TYR A 223 3.38 -11.54 12.04
N ILE A 224 2.97 -10.38 12.55
CA ILE A 224 3.11 -9.08 11.85
C ILE A 224 4.41 -8.44 12.31
N LEU A 225 5.21 -7.98 11.35
CA LEU A 225 6.40 -7.19 11.63
C LEU A 225 6.04 -5.70 11.58
N CYS A 226 5.97 -5.05 12.72
CA CYS A 226 5.72 -3.61 12.84
C CYS A 226 6.25 -3.06 14.17
N SER A 227 6.40 -1.74 14.27
CA SER A 227 6.78 -1.08 15.53
C SER A 227 5.65 -1.14 16.55
N ASP A 228 5.97 -1.35 17.81
CA ASP A 228 5.04 -1.31 18.95
C ASP A 228 5.14 0.01 19.77
N SER A 229 5.96 0.95 19.31
CA SER A 229 6.08 2.31 19.84
C SER A 229 6.46 3.28 18.72
N ILE A 230 6.43 4.58 19.01
CA ILE A 230 6.76 5.62 18.02
C ILE A 230 8.22 5.55 17.55
N THR A 231 9.12 5.14 18.44
CA THR A 231 10.58 5.15 18.22
C THR A 231 11.19 3.75 18.12
N SER A 232 10.38 2.69 18.23
CA SER A 232 10.91 1.33 18.21
C SER A 232 11.13 0.80 16.82
N GLU A 233 12.19 0.04 16.65
CA GLU A 233 12.39 -0.81 15.50
C GLU A 233 11.22 -1.80 15.35
N PRO A 234 10.89 -2.23 14.11
CA PRO A 234 9.86 -3.23 13.90
C PRO A 234 10.14 -4.54 14.63
N LYS A 235 9.11 -5.08 15.28
CA LYS A 235 9.13 -6.35 16.01
C LYS A 235 8.04 -7.28 15.54
N LEU A 236 8.19 -8.57 15.84
CA LEU A 236 7.22 -9.61 15.49
C LEU A 236 6.09 -9.66 16.52
N HIS A 237 4.87 -9.38 16.09
CA HIS A 237 3.66 -9.44 16.90
C HIS A 237 2.79 -10.63 16.53
N LYS A 238 2.46 -11.46 17.51
CA LYS A 238 1.70 -12.70 17.29
C LYS A 238 0.29 -12.45 16.78
N ILE A 239 -0.06 -13.16 15.71
CA ILE A 239 -1.39 -13.19 15.12
C ILE A 239 -1.82 -14.63 14.82
N LYS A 240 -3.08 -14.80 14.44
CA LYS A 240 -3.59 -16.05 13.86
C LYS A 240 -4.18 -15.74 12.47
N ILE A 241 -3.77 -16.48 11.46
CA ILE A 241 -4.47 -16.56 10.19
C ILE A 241 -5.66 -17.48 10.41
N THR A 242 -6.88 -16.97 10.23
CA THR A 242 -8.13 -17.68 10.56
C THR A 242 -8.79 -18.30 9.34
N LYS A 243 -8.58 -17.69 8.16
CA LYS A 243 -9.08 -18.18 6.87
C LYS A 243 -8.10 -17.77 5.77
N VAL A 244 -7.97 -18.59 4.75
CA VAL A 244 -7.16 -18.33 3.55
C VAL A 244 -8.05 -18.42 2.33
N ASP A 245 -8.11 -17.34 1.54
CA ASP A 245 -8.72 -17.31 0.22
C ASP A 245 -7.61 -17.13 -0.85
N LYS A 246 -7.98 -17.10 -2.13
CA LYS A 246 -7.03 -17.04 -3.24
C LYS A 246 -6.02 -15.88 -3.12
N ASP A 247 -6.51 -14.66 -2.94
CA ASP A 247 -5.69 -13.45 -2.97
C ASP A 247 -5.59 -12.76 -1.61
N LEU A 248 -6.50 -13.08 -0.69
CA LEU A 248 -6.64 -12.49 0.63
C LEU A 248 -6.67 -13.56 1.70
N SER A 249 -6.20 -13.21 2.90
CA SER A 249 -6.37 -14.06 4.09
C SER A 249 -6.85 -13.23 5.27
N TYR A 250 -7.60 -13.85 6.17
CA TYR A 250 -8.18 -13.22 7.35
C TYR A 250 -7.25 -13.42 8.54
N ILE A 251 -7.09 -12.38 9.34
CA ILE A 251 -6.19 -12.42 10.49
C ILE A 251 -6.88 -11.91 11.76
N LYS A 252 -6.38 -12.37 12.90
CA LYS A 252 -6.72 -11.90 14.23
C LYS A 252 -5.45 -11.62 15.03
N ILE A 253 -5.32 -10.41 15.60
CA ILE A 253 -4.22 -10.05 16.48
C ILE A 253 -4.38 -10.77 17.81
N LEU A 254 -3.32 -11.43 18.26
CA LEU A 254 -3.23 -12.11 19.56
C LEU A 254 -2.26 -11.42 20.52
N ASP A 255 -1.36 -10.59 20.01
CA ASP A 255 -0.34 -9.91 20.77
C ASP A 255 -0.95 -8.84 21.67
N LYS A 256 -0.80 -9.02 22.99
CA LYS A 256 -1.36 -8.12 24.00
C LYS A 256 -0.68 -6.74 24.02
N SER A 257 0.63 -6.67 23.70
CA SER A 257 1.36 -5.40 23.67
C SER A 257 0.89 -4.53 22.54
N LEU A 258 0.74 -5.09 21.33
CA LEU A 258 0.23 -4.40 20.16
C LEU A 258 -1.23 -3.92 20.38
N ILE A 259 -2.08 -4.76 20.96
CA ILE A 259 -3.46 -4.39 21.31
C ILE A 259 -3.48 -3.24 22.34
N LYS A 260 -2.64 -3.33 23.40
CA LYS A 260 -2.54 -2.26 24.40
C LYS A 260 -2.07 -0.95 23.79
N PHE A 261 -1.11 -1.00 22.86
CA PHE A 261 -0.50 0.17 22.26
C PHE A 261 -1.39 0.78 21.16
N ARG A 262 -1.90 -0.02 20.21
CA ARG A 262 -2.64 0.45 19.02
C ARG A 262 -4.14 0.18 19.04
N GLY A 263 -4.66 -0.60 19.99
CA GLY A 263 -6.06 -1.03 20.03
C GLY A 263 -6.38 -2.15 19.02
N GLY A 264 -5.53 -2.32 18.02
CA GLY A 264 -5.69 -3.25 16.90
C GLY A 264 -4.91 -2.80 15.68
N ILE A 265 -5.41 -3.10 14.49
CA ILE A 265 -4.86 -2.58 13.23
C ILE A 265 -5.29 -1.12 13.10
N VAL A 266 -4.34 -0.24 12.74
CA VAL A 266 -4.57 1.19 12.49
C VAL A 266 -4.24 1.53 11.05
N ARG A 267 -4.79 2.63 10.51
CA ARG A 267 -4.39 3.17 9.20
C ARG A 267 -2.91 3.53 9.24
N GLY A 268 -2.17 3.20 8.18
CA GLY A 268 -0.71 3.31 8.10
C GLY A 268 0.02 1.98 8.36
N MET A 269 -0.61 0.97 9.00
CA MET A 269 -0.07 -0.39 9.07
C MET A 269 -0.23 -1.17 7.76
N SER A 270 -0.95 -0.65 6.78
CA SER A 270 -1.09 -1.26 5.47
C SER A 270 0.27 -1.51 4.84
N GLY A 271 0.56 -2.76 4.49
CA GLY A 271 1.85 -3.22 4.02
C GLY A 271 2.73 -3.88 5.09
N SER A 272 2.41 -3.78 6.39
CA SER A 272 3.22 -4.47 7.42
C SER A 272 3.38 -5.94 7.09
N PRO A 273 4.64 -6.47 6.99
CA PRO A 273 4.90 -7.85 6.57
C PRO A 273 4.24 -8.87 7.50
N VAL A 274 3.69 -9.92 6.91
CA VAL A 274 3.19 -11.08 7.65
C VAL A 274 4.11 -12.25 7.40
N ILE A 275 4.64 -12.81 8.49
CA ILE A 275 5.63 -13.88 8.49
C ILE A 275 5.03 -15.13 9.15
N GLN A 276 5.11 -16.26 8.46
CA GLN A 276 4.70 -17.57 8.94
C GLN A 276 5.76 -18.61 8.63
N ASN A 277 6.19 -19.40 9.61
CA ASN A 277 7.22 -20.44 9.45
C ASN A 277 8.50 -19.89 8.78
N ASN A 278 8.96 -18.72 9.21
CA ASN A 278 10.13 -18.03 8.68
C ASN A 278 10.05 -17.70 7.16
N LYS A 279 8.82 -17.52 6.63
CA LYS A 279 8.56 -17.14 5.24
C LYS A 279 7.61 -15.93 5.21
N ILE A 280 7.79 -15.04 4.24
CA ILE A 280 6.85 -13.93 4.01
C ILE A 280 5.63 -14.49 3.30
N VAL A 281 4.44 -14.30 3.90
CA VAL A 281 3.18 -14.83 3.36
C VAL A 281 2.23 -13.73 2.86
N GLY A 282 2.47 -12.47 3.21
CA GLY A 282 1.65 -11.34 2.77
C GLY A 282 1.97 -10.04 3.48
N GLY A 283 1.13 -9.03 3.27
CA GLY A 283 1.13 -7.74 3.94
C GLY A 283 -0.25 -7.38 4.50
N VAL A 284 -0.29 -6.69 5.62
CA VAL A 284 -1.54 -6.19 6.23
C VAL A 284 -2.27 -5.29 5.22
N ARG A 285 -3.56 -5.56 4.96
CA ARG A 285 -4.36 -4.84 3.97
C ARG A 285 -5.37 -3.89 4.60
N SER A 286 -6.18 -4.42 5.51
CA SER A 286 -7.32 -3.69 6.08
C SER A 286 -7.69 -4.24 7.44
N THR A 287 -8.53 -3.50 8.15
CA THR A 287 -9.09 -3.86 9.45
C THR A 287 -10.61 -3.90 9.41
N SER A 288 -11.20 -4.64 10.33
CA SER A 288 -12.65 -4.62 10.57
C SER A 288 -13.01 -3.37 11.41
N ILE A 289 -14.02 -2.62 10.98
CA ILE A 289 -14.49 -1.44 11.71
C ILE A 289 -15.10 -1.84 13.06
N SER A 290 -15.87 -2.91 13.10
CA SER A 290 -16.52 -3.40 14.32
C SER A 290 -15.54 -4.07 15.30
N ASN A 291 -14.40 -4.59 14.81
CA ASN A 291 -13.38 -5.23 15.64
C ASN A 291 -11.98 -5.01 15.06
N PRO A 292 -11.28 -3.93 15.45
CA PRO A 292 -9.94 -3.62 14.92
C PRO A 292 -8.85 -4.66 15.20
N LYS A 293 -9.12 -5.65 16.05
CA LYS A 293 -8.22 -6.79 16.29
C LYS A 293 -8.30 -7.82 15.15
N GLU A 294 -9.25 -7.68 14.24
CA GLU A 294 -9.45 -8.54 13.06
C GLU A 294 -9.27 -7.75 11.78
N GLY A 295 -8.81 -8.41 10.73
CA GLY A 295 -8.56 -7.76 9.45
C GLY A 295 -8.13 -8.74 8.37
N HIS A 296 -7.55 -8.21 7.31
CA HIS A 296 -7.13 -8.96 6.15
C HIS A 296 -5.67 -8.68 5.80
N ILE A 297 -5.05 -9.65 5.15
CA ILE A 297 -3.77 -9.47 4.46
C ILE A 297 -3.97 -9.72 2.97
N SER A 298 -3.23 -9.03 2.13
CA SER A 298 -3.00 -9.45 0.75
C SER A 298 -1.93 -10.53 0.75
N ASN A 299 -2.22 -11.65 0.08
CA ASN A 299 -1.27 -12.75 0.00
C ASN A 299 -0.05 -12.33 -0.83
N ILE A 300 1.14 -12.82 -0.46
CA ILE A 300 2.40 -12.35 -1.06
C ILE A 300 2.47 -12.54 -2.58
N HIS A 301 1.93 -13.63 -3.10
CA HIS A 301 1.91 -13.90 -4.53
C HIS A 301 1.05 -12.89 -5.30
N SER A 302 -0.10 -12.47 -4.74
CA SER A 302 -0.95 -11.45 -5.34
C SER A 302 -0.27 -10.08 -5.33
N MET A 303 0.43 -9.72 -4.24
CA MET A 303 1.24 -8.49 -4.17
C MET A 303 2.38 -8.49 -5.21
N LEU A 304 3.01 -9.63 -5.44
CA LEU A 304 4.07 -9.78 -6.44
C LEU A 304 3.53 -9.93 -7.87
N GLY A 305 2.25 -10.29 -8.04
CA GLY A 305 1.65 -10.59 -9.34
C GLY A 305 2.22 -11.88 -9.97
N ILE A 306 2.47 -12.89 -9.14
CA ILE A 306 3.02 -14.19 -9.56
C ILE A 306 2.13 -15.34 -9.12
N SER A 307 2.22 -16.49 -9.80
CA SER A 307 1.63 -17.75 -9.34
C SER A 307 2.65 -18.50 -8.50
N LEU A 308 2.26 -18.94 -7.30
CA LEU A 308 3.03 -19.89 -6.50
C LEU A 308 2.44 -21.28 -6.72
N ASN A 309 3.25 -22.20 -7.18
CA ASN A 309 2.89 -23.62 -7.33
C ASN A 309 2.65 -24.28 -5.98
#